data_f82da7fd45664bfb1ca8c280a90d777e
#
_entry.id   f82da7fd45664bfb1ca8c280a90d777e
#
_cell.length_a   1.000
_cell.length_b   1.000
_cell.length_c   1.000
_cell.angle_alpha   90.00
_cell.angle_beta   90.00
_cell.angle_gamma   90.00
#
_symmetry.space_group_name_H-M   'P 1'
#
loop_
_entity.id
_entity.type
_entity.pdbx_description
1 polymer ?
#
loop_
_entity_poly.entity_id
_entity_poly.type
_entity_poly.pdbx_seq_one_letter_code
_entity_poly.pdbx_strand_id
1 'polypeptide(L)'
;MTRKSILLACAAAALAVPAIAQVAMPGPGSAIPGAPLAARVIAGNYKVDTNHTQVVWTLNHMGFTPLSGDFAASGGSLQLDPARPEAAKVTVDFTMANMTTLVPAFTTHLLSADLLNVAKHPTASFTSTAVTVNGTNAKITGNLTLLGVTKPVTLDAKFYGAGDNARSKKLNIGFSAKTTIKRSDFGINYGPTVGNDVDLQIHAAFEKLA
;
A
#
# COMPACT_ATOMS: atom_id res chain seq x y z
N MET A 1 -22.39 -78.37 16.60
CA MET A 1 -22.83 -76.97 16.61
C MET A 1 -21.63 -76.09 16.27
N THR A 2 -21.45 -75.75 15.01
CA THR A 2 -20.30 -75.01 14.48
C THR A 2 -20.70 -73.54 14.35
N ARG A 3 -20.00 -72.65 15.11
CA ARG A 3 -20.17 -71.21 15.01
C ARG A 3 -19.33 -70.67 13.80
N LYS A 4 -20.04 -70.12 12.83
CA LYS A 4 -19.43 -69.40 11.69
C LYS A 4 -19.15 -67.96 12.14
N SER A 5 -17.84 -67.58 12.17
CA SER A 5 -17.40 -66.20 12.37
C SER A 5 -17.45 -65.46 11.04
N ILE A 6 -18.22 -64.40 10.97
CA ILE A 6 -18.30 -63.51 9.82
C ILE A 6 -17.24 -62.40 10.06
N LEU A 7 -16.18 -62.37 9.24
CA LEU A 7 -15.20 -61.30 9.18
C LEU A 7 -15.76 -60.18 8.30
N LEU A 8 -16.03 -59.04 8.94
CA LEU A 8 -16.44 -57.81 8.27
C LEU A 8 -15.16 -57.05 7.86
N ALA A 9 -14.85 -57.04 6.58
CA ALA A 9 -13.74 -56.26 6.02
C ALA A 9 -14.20 -54.81 5.81
N CYS A 10 -13.73 -53.89 6.67
CA CYS A 10 -13.88 -52.46 6.44
C CYS A 10 -12.81 -51.98 5.41
N ALA A 11 -13.24 -51.75 4.19
CA ALA A 11 -12.43 -51.08 3.20
C ALA A 11 -12.36 -49.57 3.53
N ALA A 12 -11.23 -49.11 4.05
CA ALA A 12 -10.94 -47.68 4.21
C ALA A 12 -10.59 -47.08 2.87
N ALA A 13 -11.49 -46.33 2.26
CA ALA A 13 -11.19 -45.51 1.08
C ALA A 13 -10.37 -44.29 1.53
N ALA A 14 -9.09 -44.31 1.28
CA ALA A 14 -8.22 -43.14 1.46
C ALA A 14 -8.53 -42.11 0.37
N LEU A 15 -9.22 -41.03 0.75
CA LEU A 15 -9.37 -39.86 -0.10
C LEU A 15 -8.00 -39.19 -0.25
N ALA A 16 -7.40 -39.30 -1.41
CA ALA A 16 -6.19 -38.57 -1.77
C ALA A 16 -6.54 -37.10 -1.91
N VAL A 17 -6.19 -36.28 -0.90
CA VAL A 17 -6.22 -34.83 -0.99
C VAL A 17 -5.11 -34.43 -1.93
N PRO A 18 -5.38 -33.64 -3.02
CA PRO A 18 -4.31 -33.17 -3.89
C PRO A 18 -3.35 -32.29 -3.08
N ALA A 19 -2.08 -32.63 -3.06
CA ALA A 19 -1.05 -31.81 -2.45
C ALA A 19 -0.98 -30.50 -3.24
N ILE A 20 -1.45 -29.40 -2.66
CA ILE A 20 -1.22 -28.07 -3.16
C ILE A 20 0.29 -27.85 -3.01
N ALA A 21 1.01 -27.76 -4.14
CA ALA A 21 2.43 -27.46 -4.13
C ALA A 21 2.65 -26.12 -3.42
N GLN A 22 3.10 -26.16 -2.18
CA GLN A 22 3.52 -24.96 -1.46
C GLN A 22 4.80 -24.47 -2.14
N VAL A 23 4.72 -23.25 -2.72
CA VAL A 23 5.93 -22.56 -3.18
C VAL A 23 6.80 -22.34 -1.94
N ALA A 24 7.93 -23.03 -1.88
CA ALA A 24 8.88 -22.88 -0.78
C ALA A 24 9.32 -21.40 -0.70
N MET A 25 8.99 -20.76 0.41
CA MET A 25 9.51 -19.41 0.70
C MET A 25 11.00 -19.52 1.00
N PRO A 26 11.84 -18.59 0.50
CA PRO A 26 13.24 -18.54 0.85
C PRO A 26 13.38 -18.53 2.38
N GLY A 27 14.23 -19.40 2.91
CA GLY A 27 14.49 -19.45 4.35
C GLY A 27 15.23 -18.21 4.86
N PRO A 28 15.32 -18.02 6.19
CA PRO A 28 16.15 -16.98 6.78
C PRO A 28 17.59 -17.09 6.26
N GLY A 29 18.16 -15.96 5.78
CA GLY A 29 19.50 -15.92 5.18
C GLY A 29 19.54 -16.03 3.66
N SER A 30 18.41 -16.24 2.97
CA SER A 30 18.32 -16.08 1.52
C SER A 30 18.59 -14.62 1.14
N ALA A 31 19.30 -14.41 0.02
CA ALA A 31 19.56 -13.06 -0.47
C ALA A 31 18.26 -12.30 -0.74
N ILE A 32 18.17 -11.07 -0.23
CA ILE A 32 17.03 -10.17 -0.51
C ILE A 32 17.05 -9.86 -2.01
N PRO A 33 15.97 -10.16 -2.77
CA PRO A 33 15.98 -10.00 -4.22
C PRO A 33 16.03 -8.54 -4.67
N GLY A 34 15.45 -7.62 -3.89
CA GLY A 34 15.45 -6.18 -4.17
C GLY A 34 16.78 -5.52 -3.81
N ALA A 35 17.24 -4.59 -4.64
CA ALA A 35 18.42 -3.77 -4.35
C ALA A 35 18.21 -2.33 -4.86
N PRO A 36 18.87 -1.31 -4.27
CA PRO A 36 18.75 0.09 -4.68
C PRO A 36 19.53 0.37 -5.97
N LEU A 37 19.35 -0.48 -6.98
CA LEU A 37 20.01 -0.43 -8.28
C LEU A 37 19.01 0.02 -9.35
N ALA A 38 19.05 1.31 -9.72
CA ALA A 38 18.17 1.87 -10.73
C ALA A 38 18.31 1.16 -12.11
N ALA A 39 19.49 0.61 -12.40
CA ALA A 39 19.73 -0.17 -13.61
C ALA A 39 18.87 -1.45 -13.75
N ARG A 40 18.23 -1.89 -12.67
CA ARG A 40 17.25 -3.01 -12.71
C ARG A 40 15.85 -2.58 -13.12
N VAL A 41 15.57 -1.28 -13.15
CA VAL A 41 14.26 -0.77 -13.55
C VAL A 41 14.12 -0.90 -15.07
N ILE A 42 13.03 -1.51 -15.52
CA ILE A 42 12.72 -1.72 -16.95
C ILE A 42 11.58 -0.77 -17.31
N ALA A 43 11.70 -0.08 -18.45
CA ALA A 43 10.63 0.77 -18.95
C ALA A 43 9.31 0.01 -19.13
N GLY A 44 8.20 0.65 -18.83
CA GLY A 44 6.86 0.10 -19.05
C GLY A 44 5.82 0.51 -18.03
N ASN A 45 4.73 -0.24 -18.02
CA ASN A 45 3.61 -0.06 -17.12
C ASN A 45 3.72 -1.03 -15.94
N TYR A 46 3.36 -0.53 -14.78
CA TYR A 46 3.34 -1.25 -13.52
C TYR A 46 1.98 -1.05 -12.85
N LYS A 47 1.50 -2.04 -12.15
CA LYS A 47 0.36 -1.92 -11.24
C LYS A 47 0.85 -1.72 -9.81
N VAL A 48 0.09 -1.02 -9.01
CA VAL A 48 0.31 -0.94 -7.56
C VAL A 48 0.20 -2.34 -6.96
N ASP A 49 1.17 -2.72 -6.14
CA ASP A 49 1.07 -3.87 -5.25
C ASP A 49 0.31 -3.44 -3.98
N THR A 50 -0.97 -3.74 -3.95
CA THR A 50 -1.87 -3.32 -2.87
C THR A 50 -1.57 -3.97 -1.53
N ASN A 51 -0.82 -5.08 -1.51
CA ASN A 51 -0.42 -5.75 -0.28
C ASN A 51 0.79 -5.09 0.39
N HIS A 52 1.58 -4.33 -0.40
CA HIS A 52 2.83 -3.73 0.07
C HIS A 52 2.89 -2.21 -0.17
N THR A 53 1.76 -1.58 -0.51
CA THR A 53 1.64 -0.13 -0.64
C THR A 53 0.75 0.41 0.45
N GLN A 54 1.34 1.23 1.32
CA GLN A 54 0.67 1.77 2.50
C GLN A 54 1.10 3.20 2.80
N VAL A 55 0.23 3.93 3.48
CA VAL A 55 0.46 5.27 4.00
C VAL A 55 0.28 5.24 5.51
N VAL A 56 1.30 5.67 6.24
CA VAL A 56 1.22 5.96 7.66
C VAL A 56 1.03 7.46 7.81
N TRP A 57 -0.01 7.88 8.53
CA TRP A 57 -0.25 9.26 8.85
C TRP A 57 0.02 9.53 10.33
N THR A 58 0.50 10.72 10.63
CA THR A 58 0.79 11.16 12.01
C THR A 58 0.42 12.62 12.17
N LEU A 59 -0.20 12.96 13.28
CA LEU A 59 -0.48 14.34 13.66
C LEU A 59 -0.26 14.57 15.17
N ASN A 60 -0.17 15.84 15.57
CA ASN A 60 -0.04 16.20 16.97
C ASN A 60 -1.41 16.12 17.66
N HIS A 61 -1.50 15.32 18.72
CA HIS A 61 -2.70 15.25 19.57
C HIS A 61 -2.54 16.15 20.79
N MET A 62 -3.09 17.36 20.70
CA MET A 62 -3.22 18.34 21.78
C MET A 62 -1.88 18.77 22.43
N GLY A 63 -0.77 18.59 21.73
CA GLY A 63 0.57 18.87 22.30
C GLY A 63 1.11 17.79 23.23
N PHE A 64 0.38 16.72 23.48
CA PHE A 64 0.79 15.68 24.44
C PHE A 64 1.55 14.53 23.77
N THR A 65 1.08 14.08 22.59
CA THR A 65 1.67 12.92 21.89
C THR A 65 1.33 12.95 20.40
N PRO A 66 2.14 12.30 19.55
CA PRO A 66 1.69 11.96 18.21
C PRO A 66 0.54 10.96 18.23
N LEU A 67 -0.41 11.13 17.32
CA LEU A 67 -1.48 10.20 17.02
C LEU A 67 -1.29 9.70 15.59
N SER A 68 -1.35 8.38 15.38
CA SER A 68 -1.06 7.77 14.08
C SER A 68 -2.09 6.73 13.70
N GLY A 69 -2.16 6.46 12.40
CA GLY A 69 -2.87 5.35 11.81
C GLY A 69 -2.31 5.05 10.44
N ASP A 70 -2.89 4.07 9.78
CA ASP A 70 -2.45 3.64 8.46
C ASP A 70 -3.62 3.26 7.55
N PHE A 71 -3.33 3.17 6.26
CA PHE A 71 -4.24 2.63 5.24
C PHE A 71 -3.45 2.15 4.02
N ALA A 72 -3.94 1.07 3.42
CA ALA A 72 -3.33 0.48 2.23
C ALA A 72 -3.95 1.04 0.95
N ALA A 73 -3.16 1.08 -0.12
CA ALA A 73 -3.68 1.36 -1.45
C ALA A 73 -4.67 0.28 -1.90
N SER A 74 -5.72 0.67 -2.59
CA SER A 74 -6.72 -0.23 -3.18
C SER A 74 -6.46 -0.50 -4.67
N GLY A 75 -5.63 0.32 -5.32
CA GLY A 75 -5.28 0.19 -6.73
C GLY A 75 -4.35 1.29 -7.21
N GLY A 76 -4.11 1.30 -8.51
CA GLY A 76 -3.33 2.33 -9.17
C GLY A 76 -2.30 1.78 -10.16
N SER A 77 -1.56 2.69 -10.78
CA SER A 77 -0.59 2.38 -11.82
C SER A 77 0.61 3.31 -11.77
N LEU A 78 1.72 2.84 -12.33
CA LEU A 78 2.90 3.65 -12.60
C LEU A 78 3.35 3.36 -14.04
N GLN A 79 3.49 4.40 -14.84
CA GLN A 79 4.22 4.37 -16.11
C GLN A 79 5.58 4.96 -15.88
N LEU A 80 6.64 4.21 -16.17
CA LEU A 80 8.02 4.64 -15.92
C LEU A 80 8.93 4.21 -17.07
N ASP A 81 9.75 5.17 -17.52
CA ASP A 81 10.87 4.95 -18.41
C ASP A 81 12.15 5.45 -17.68
N PRO A 82 13.08 4.58 -17.29
CA PRO A 82 14.29 5.02 -16.60
C PRO A 82 15.21 5.90 -17.43
N ALA A 83 15.04 5.94 -18.76
CA ALA A 83 15.76 6.88 -19.62
C ALA A 83 15.13 8.29 -19.61
N ARG A 84 13.89 8.42 -19.19
CA ARG A 84 13.13 9.68 -19.10
C ARG A 84 12.25 9.68 -17.83
N PRO A 85 12.85 9.59 -16.65
CA PRO A 85 12.11 9.40 -15.40
C PRO A 85 11.18 10.59 -15.07
N GLU A 86 11.45 11.79 -15.59
CA GLU A 86 10.58 12.96 -15.45
C GLU A 86 9.24 12.82 -16.19
N ALA A 87 9.17 11.93 -17.19
CA ALA A 87 7.93 11.61 -17.90
C ALA A 87 7.06 10.58 -17.17
N ALA A 88 7.49 10.11 -16.00
CA ALA A 88 6.76 9.14 -15.21
C ALA A 88 5.37 9.66 -14.82
N LYS A 89 4.39 8.74 -14.83
CA LYS A 89 3.01 9.02 -14.39
C LYS A 89 2.62 8.01 -13.34
N VAL A 90 2.14 8.48 -12.20
CA VAL A 90 1.65 7.63 -11.12
C VAL A 90 0.25 8.02 -10.72
N THR A 91 -0.60 7.02 -10.53
CA THR A 91 -1.93 7.15 -9.93
C THR A 91 -2.05 6.10 -8.83
N VAL A 92 -2.54 6.49 -7.66
CA VAL A 92 -2.80 5.58 -6.55
C VAL A 92 -4.18 5.88 -5.98
N ASP A 93 -4.96 4.82 -5.79
CA ASP A 93 -6.31 4.87 -5.25
C ASP A 93 -6.36 4.22 -3.86
N PHE A 94 -7.22 4.73 -3.00
CA PHE A 94 -7.41 4.28 -1.64
C PHE A 94 -8.90 4.09 -1.34
N THR A 95 -9.23 2.98 -0.69
CA THR A 95 -10.55 2.76 -0.08
C THR A 95 -10.51 3.24 1.36
N MET A 96 -11.19 4.33 1.66
CA MET A 96 -11.08 5.02 2.96
C MET A 96 -11.55 4.18 4.15
N ALA A 97 -12.47 3.24 3.93
CA ALA A 97 -12.92 2.30 4.96
C ALA A 97 -11.82 1.34 5.45
N ASN A 98 -10.71 1.22 4.71
CA ASN A 98 -9.57 0.39 5.11
C ASN A 98 -8.58 1.11 6.03
N MET A 99 -8.85 2.37 6.38
CA MET A 99 -8.03 3.10 7.34
C MET A 99 -8.15 2.48 8.74
N THR A 100 -7.03 2.31 9.41
CA THR A 100 -6.98 1.71 10.75
C THR A 100 -6.13 2.51 11.72
N THR A 101 -6.42 2.33 12.99
CA THR A 101 -5.58 2.74 14.12
C THR A 101 -5.49 1.59 15.12
N LEU A 102 -4.56 1.65 16.06
CA LEU A 102 -4.43 0.64 17.12
C LEU A 102 -5.60 0.63 18.11
N VAL A 103 -6.47 1.65 18.08
CA VAL A 103 -7.63 1.80 18.97
C VAL A 103 -8.92 1.68 18.17
N PRO A 104 -9.64 0.54 18.24
CA PRO A 104 -10.84 0.31 17.41
C PRO A 104 -11.93 1.38 17.56
N ALA A 105 -12.18 1.87 18.77
CA ALA A 105 -13.14 2.94 19.00
C ALA A 105 -12.75 4.24 18.29
N PHE A 106 -11.45 4.56 18.26
CA PHE A 106 -10.97 5.72 17.54
C PHE A 106 -11.04 5.50 16.02
N THR A 107 -10.74 4.31 15.52
CA THR A 107 -10.94 3.98 14.10
C THR A 107 -12.40 4.21 13.68
N THR A 108 -13.37 3.75 14.48
CA THR A 108 -14.80 3.98 14.21
C THR A 108 -15.13 5.48 14.15
N HIS A 109 -14.62 6.26 15.11
CA HIS A 109 -14.85 7.71 15.12
C HIS A 109 -14.17 8.41 13.94
N LEU A 110 -12.94 7.99 13.57
CA LEU A 110 -12.21 8.55 12.44
C LEU A 110 -12.96 8.37 11.10
N LEU A 111 -13.62 7.21 10.92
CA LEU A 111 -14.39 6.91 9.72
C LEU A 111 -15.79 7.54 9.69
N SER A 112 -16.25 8.10 10.81
CA SER A 112 -17.59 8.67 10.97
C SER A 112 -17.79 9.97 10.18
N ALA A 113 -19.04 10.46 10.18
CA ALA A 113 -19.44 11.71 9.55
C ALA A 113 -18.75 12.96 10.13
N ASP A 114 -18.27 12.87 11.38
CA ASP A 114 -17.60 13.98 12.07
C ASP A 114 -16.18 14.25 11.52
N LEU A 115 -15.53 13.21 10.95
CA LEU A 115 -14.15 13.29 10.48
C LEU A 115 -14.05 12.98 8.98
N LEU A 116 -13.91 11.71 8.60
CA LEU A 116 -13.66 11.32 7.21
C LEU A 116 -14.92 11.05 6.40
N ASN A 117 -16.07 10.90 7.06
CA ASN A 117 -17.37 10.66 6.43
C ASN A 117 -17.28 9.65 5.26
N VAL A 118 -16.73 8.47 5.57
CA VAL A 118 -16.43 7.46 4.52
C VAL A 118 -17.67 6.94 3.82
N ALA A 119 -18.84 7.07 4.43
CA ALA A 119 -20.12 6.75 3.78
C ALA A 119 -20.41 7.67 2.58
N LYS A 120 -20.00 8.93 2.66
CA LYS A 120 -20.15 9.92 1.59
C LYS A 120 -18.92 9.99 0.68
N HIS A 121 -17.73 9.76 1.24
CA HIS A 121 -16.45 9.87 0.56
C HIS A 121 -15.66 8.55 0.70
N PRO A 122 -16.09 7.49 0.00
CA PRO A 122 -15.52 6.15 0.19
C PRO A 122 -14.10 5.99 -0.35
N THR A 123 -13.62 6.93 -1.17
CA THR A 123 -12.32 6.85 -1.83
C THR A 123 -11.50 8.12 -1.68
N ALA A 124 -10.18 7.96 -1.71
CA ALA A 124 -9.22 9.03 -1.96
C ALA A 124 -8.30 8.61 -3.10
N SER A 125 -7.65 9.56 -3.76
CA SER A 125 -6.74 9.27 -4.86
C SER A 125 -5.63 10.32 -4.96
N PHE A 126 -4.49 9.89 -5.50
CA PHE A 126 -3.40 10.77 -5.90
C PHE A 126 -3.05 10.53 -7.36
N THR A 127 -2.92 11.61 -8.15
CA THR A 127 -2.48 11.55 -9.55
C THR A 127 -1.37 12.56 -9.78
N SER A 128 -0.20 12.09 -10.23
CA SER A 128 0.94 12.96 -10.51
C SER A 128 0.66 13.90 -11.68
N THR A 129 1.18 15.12 -11.58
CA THR A 129 1.15 16.14 -12.65
C THR A 129 2.53 16.51 -13.14
N ALA A 130 3.55 16.38 -12.27
CA ALA A 130 4.94 16.63 -12.62
C ALA A 130 5.88 15.78 -11.76
N VAL A 131 7.00 15.40 -12.35
CA VAL A 131 8.08 14.67 -11.66
C VAL A 131 9.40 15.37 -11.96
N THR A 132 10.19 15.63 -10.91
CA THR A 132 11.57 16.14 -11.04
C THR A 132 12.49 15.16 -10.33
N VAL A 133 13.54 14.69 -11.00
CA VAL A 133 14.44 13.65 -10.51
C VAL A 133 15.82 14.19 -10.23
N ASN A 134 16.41 13.76 -9.12
CA ASN A 134 17.80 14.02 -8.76
C ASN A 134 18.42 12.73 -8.20
N GLY A 135 19.13 11.98 -9.03
CA GLY A 135 19.68 10.68 -8.68
C GLY A 135 18.59 9.68 -8.33
N THR A 136 18.59 9.18 -7.09
CA THR A 136 17.56 8.26 -6.57
C THR A 136 16.42 8.98 -5.86
N ASN A 137 16.43 10.30 -5.79
CA ASN A 137 15.39 11.11 -5.18
C ASN A 137 14.54 11.79 -6.26
N ALA A 138 13.28 12.04 -5.94
CA ALA A 138 12.37 12.77 -6.81
C ALA A 138 11.41 13.64 -6.00
N LYS A 139 10.99 14.76 -6.61
CA LYS A 139 9.80 15.49 -6.21
C LYS A 139 8.67 15.13 -7.17
N ILE A 140 7.57 14.61 -6.61
CA ILE A 140 6.39 14.22 -7.37
C ILE A 140 5.26 15.17 -6.98
N THR A 141 4.97 16.14 -7.84
CA THR A 141 3.80 16.99 -7.67
C THR A 141 2.59 16.33 -8.28
N GLY A 142 1.45 16.38 -7.61
CA GLY A 142 0.22 15.78 -8.08
C GLY A 142 -1.01 16.31 -7.35
N ASN A 143 -2.16 15.87 -7.80
CA ASN A 143 -3.46 16.20 -7.23
C ASN A 143 -3.85 15.11 -6.24
N LEU A 144 -3.99 15.47 -4.97
CA LEU A 144 -4.58 14.63 -3.93
C LEU A 144 -6.07 14.98 -3.82
N THR A 145 -6.93 14.00 -4.03
CA THR A 145 -8.36 14.10 -3.77
C THR A 145 -8.70 13.37 -2.48
N LEU A 146 -9.21 14.09 -1.50
CA LEU A 146 -9.63 13.57 -0.20
C LEU A 146 -10.94 14.25 0.20
N LEU A 147 -11.93 13.51 0.68
CA LEU A 147 -13.27 14.00 1.02
C LEU A 147 -13.95 14.83 -0.11
N GLY A 148 -13.69 14.47 -1.37
CA GLY A 148 -14.20 15.20 -2.53
C GLY A 148 -13.49 16.53 -2.82
N VAL A 149 -12.49 16.91 -2.03
CA VAL A 149 -11.68 18.12 -2.25
C VAL A 149 -10.35 17.72 -2.89
N THR A 150 -9.98 18.40 -3.98
CA THR A 150 -8.72 18.18 -4.69
C THR A 150 -7.76 19.31 -4.44
N LYS A 151 -6.54 18.98 -4.00
CA LYS A 151 -5.45 19.96 -3.76
C LYS A 151 -4.15 19.46 -4.36
N PRO A 152 -3.29 20.38 -4.85
CA PRO A 152 -1.93 20.03 -5.25
C PRO A 152 -1.10 19.68 -4.00
N VAL A 153 -0.37 18.56 -4.09
CA VAL A 153 0.56 18.09 -3.07
C VAL A 153 1.86 17.68 -3.74
N THR A 154 2.99 17.95 -3.10
CA THR A 154 4.31 17.50 -3.56
C THR A 154 4.86 16.47 -2.59
N LEU A 155 5.20 15.30 -3.12
CA LEU A 155 5.83 14.22 -2.39
C LEU A 155 7.35 14.30 -2.56
N ASP A 156 8.09 14.21 -1.45
CA ASP A 156 9.53 13.96 -1.47
C ASP A 156 9.74 12.44 -1.52
N ALA A 157 10.05 11.91 -2.68
CA ALA A 157 10.16 10.49 -2.95
C ALA A 157 11.63 10.05 -3.09
N LYS A 158 11.88 8.78 -2.73
CA LYS A 158 13.16 8.13 -2.89
C LYS A 158 12.95 6.73 -3.45
N PHE A 159 13.73 6.35 -4.46
CA PHE A 159 13.80 4.98 -4.95
C PHE A 159 14.36 4.08 -3.86
N TYR A 160 13.64 3.02 -3.53
CA TYR A 160 14.01 2.08 -2.48
C TYR A 160 14.75 0.87 -3.05
N GLY A 161 14.26 0.31 -4.16
CA GLY A 161 14.90 -0.83 -4.80
C GLY A 161 14.08 -1.45 -5.92
N ALA A 162 14.75 -2.32 -6.69
CA ALA A 162 14.14 -3.13 -7.74
C ALA A 162 14.68 -4.56 -7.68
N GLY A 163 13.85 -5.53 -8.05
CA GLY A 163 14.22 -6.94 -8.14
C GLY A 163 13.02 -7.83 -8.42
N ASP A 164 13.29 -9.06 -8.84
CA ASP A 164 12.23 -10.02 -9.15
C ASP A 164 11.63 -10.58 -7.87
N ASN A 165 10.33 -10.47 -7.75
CA ASN A 165 9.59 -11.05 -6.64
C ASN A 165 9.73 -12.59 -6.70
N ALA A 166 10.20 -13.18 -5.62
CA ALA A 166 10.46 -14.62 -5.56
C ALA A 166 9.21 -15.48 -5.84
N ARG A 167 8.02 -14.95 -5.53
CA ARG A 167 6.73 -15.64 -5.69
C ARG A 167 6.11 -15.42 -7.06
N SER A 168 5.94 -14.15 -7.48
CA SER A 168 5.29 -13.82 -8.76
C SER A 168 6.25 -13.92 -9.96
N LYS A 169 7.58 -13.99 -9.71
CA LYS A 169 8.65 -13.96 -10.74
C LYS A 169 8.62 -12.70 -11.62
N LYS A 170 7.94 -11.67 -11.17
CA LYS A 170 7.84 -10.39 -11.87
C LYS A 170 8.73 -9.36 -11.23
N LEU A 171 9.22 -8.43 -12.04
CA LEU A 171 9.96 -7.29 -11.54
C LEU A 171 9.07 -6.43 -10.65
N ASN A 172 9.52 -6.21 -9.42
CA ASN A 172 8.94 -5.27 -8.47
C ASN A 172 9.90 -4.09 -8.28
N ILE A 173 9.32 -2.90 -8.17
CA ILE A 173 10.05 -1.69 -7.84
C ILE A 173 9.39 -1.01 -6.65
N GLY A 174 10.20 -0.44 -5.76
CA GLY A 174 9.75 0.16 -4.52
C GLY A 174 10.24 1.58 -4.36
N PHE A 175 9.42 2.39 -3.68
CA PHE A 175 9.70 3.77 -3.32
C PHE A 175 9.27 4.04 -1.89
N SER A 176 9.98 4.94 -1.22
CA SER A 176 9.48 5.61 -0.02
C SER A 176 9.21 7.07 -0.38
N ALA A 177 8.18 7.67 0.21
CA ALA A 177 7.92 9.08 0.04
C ALA A 177 7.37 9.70 1.32
N LYS A 178 7.45 11.03 1.44
CA LYS A 178 6.89 11.79 2.55
C LYS A 178 6.32 13.10 2.07
N THR A 179 5.33 13.60 2.80
CA THR A 179 4.79 14.95 2.66
C THR A 179 4.03 15.33 3.93
N THR A 180 3.76 16.60 4.08
CA THR A 180 2.85 17.13 5.12
C THR A 180 1.69 17.82 4.42
N ILE A 181 0.47 17.50 4.82
CA ILE A 181 -0.76 18.17 4.36
C ILE A 181 -1.46 18.86 5.53
N LYS A 182 -2.29 19.84 5.25
CA LYS A 182 -3.17 20.43 6.24
C LYS A 182 -4.55 19.78 6.15
N ARG A 183 -5.02 19.15 7.25
CA ARG A 183 -6.32 18.50 7.27
C ARG A 183 -7.47 19.48 6.98
N SER A 184 -7.33 20.74 7.39
CA SER A 184 -8.32 21.81 7.11
C SER A 184 -8.48 22.11 5.63
N ASP A 185 -7.44 21.90 4.79
CA ASP A 185 -7.51 22.12 3.34
C ASP A 185 -8.48 21.14 2.65
N PHE A 186 -8.77 20.02 3.32
CA PHE A 186 -9.71 18.98 2.87
C PHE A 186 -11.03 18.99 3.66
N GLY A 187 -11.28 20.04 4.47
CA GLY A 187 -12.52 20.18 5.22
C GLY A 187 -12.59 19.41 6.54
N ILE A 188 -11.49 18.81 6.99
CA ILE A 188 -11.44 18.08 8.27
C ILE A 188 -11.15 19.11 9.39
N ASN A 189 -12.21 19.67 9.97
CA ASN A 189 -12.14 20.76 10.97
C ASN A 189 -12.50 20.33 12.39
N TYR A 190 -12.89 19.06 12.57
CA TYR A 190 -13.22 18.53 13.90
C TYR A 190 -11.99 18.50 14.82
N GLY A 191 -12.21 18.74 16.12
CA GLY A 191 -11.15 18.73 17.13
C GLY A 191 -10.21 19.95 17.00
N PRO A 192 -10.62 21.16 17.42
CA PRO A 192 -9.82 22.39 17.23
C PRO A 192 -8.48 22.37 17.97
N THR A 193 -8.32 21.49 18.97
CA THR A 193 -7.09 21.31 19.73
C THR A 193 -6.14 20.26 19.13
N VAL A 194 -6.57 19.55 18.09
CA VAL A 194 -5.73 18.57 17.35
C VAL A 194 -4.96 19.28 16.26
N GLY A 195 -3.71 18.89 16.04
CA GLY A 195 -2.82 19.48 15.04
C GLY A 195 -3.43 19.53 13.63
N ASN A 196 -3.18 20.62 12.93
CA ASN A 196 -3.69 20.80 11.56
C ASN A 196 -2.78 20.10 10.53
N ASP A 197 -1.50 20.05 10.81
CA ASP A 197 -0.53 19.39 9.94
C ASP A 197 -0.60 17.87 10.16
N VAL A 198 -0.69 17.15 9.06
CA VAL A 198 -0.68 15.68 9.01
C VAL A 198 0.51 15.24 8.18
N ASP A 199 1.46 14.61 8.83
CA ASP A 199 2.62 14.01 8.18
C ASP A 199 2.21 12.68 7.56
N LEU A 200 2.55 12.49 6.29
CA LEU A 200 2.32 11.25 5.55
C LEU A 200 3.65 10.59 5.23
N GLN A 201 3.82 9.35 5.66
CA GLN A 201 4.92 8.49 5.27
C GLN A 201 4.36 7.37 4.37
N ILE A 202 4.89 7.29 3.15
CA ILE A 202 4.37 6.44 2.09
C ILE A 202 5.41 5.37 1.77
N HIS A 203 4.98 4.13 1.73
CA HIS A 203 5.74 2.99 1.22
C HIS A 203 4.98 2.45 0.02
N ALA A 204 5.56 2.54 -1.17
CA ALA A 204 4.89 2.17 -2.40
C ALA A 204 5.67 1.10 -3.16
N ALA A 205 4.98 0.02 -3.49
CA ALA A 205 5.50 -1.07 -4.30
C ALA A 205 4.66 -1.22 -5.58
N PHE A 206 5.34 -1.52 -6.68
CA PHE A 206 4.72 -1.68 -7.99
C PHE A 206 5.26 -2.94 -8.65
N GLU A 207 4.36 -3.73 -9.25
CA GLU A 207 4.69 -4.93 -10.01
C GLU A 207 4.57 -4.66 -11.50
N LYS A 208 5.60 -5.00 -12.29
CA LYS A 208 5.61 -4.79 -13.72
C LYS A 208 4.51 -5.62 -14.39
N LEU A 209 3.75 -4.97 -15.27
CA LEU A 209 2.83 -5.64 -16.17
C LEU A 209 3.60 -6.33 -17.32
N ALA A 210 2.99 -7.37 -17.88
CA ALA A 210 3.55 -8.09 -19.02
C ALA A 210 3.67 -7.19 -20.25
#